data_dad45252ec1c04599d50f87261afa874
#
_entry.id   dad45252ec1c04599d50f87261afa874
#
_cell.length_a   1.000
_cell.length_b   1.000
_cell.length_c   1.000
_cell.angle_alpha   90.00
_cell.angle_beta   90.00
_cell.angle_gamma   90.00
#
_symmetry.space_group_name_H-M   'P 1'
#
loop_
_entity.id
_entity.type
_entity.pdbx_description
1 polymer ?
#
loop_
_entity_poly.entity_id
_entity_poly.type
_entity_poly.pdbx_seq_one_letter_code
_entity_poly.pdbx_strand_id
1 'polypeptide(L)'
;MKTLSLLTLLIALCSSRLLSAAPLSEKSDYWPDDAQLVISISMQFEATAQGSSDAGPFPQIEQGYHDTISPTWYQYGMNEGIPRLLDLWDKHNIKVTSHMVGRAVELNPVLAKEVVSRGHEASGHGQTWTPQYSMAVEQERASYIKSADIIEKVTGMRPVGFNAFWMRHSKNTLTLLQELGFIYHIDDLSRDEPSFTPVNNKPFVVVPYTFRNNDIVRYSGSTAMTARAYLQELKDEFDVLYAEGKHRRRMMSISAHDRIAGTPARVKALDDFIQYAKQHAGVKFMRKDNIARWIMKKNNAPTNPARTFK
;
A
#
# COMPACT_ATOMS: atom_id res chain seq x y z
N MET A 1 -93.91 23.22 -9.62
CA MET A 1 -92.56 23.76 -9.45
C MET A 1 -91.63 22.54 -9.26
N LYS A 2 -90.82 22.25 -10.28
CA LYS A 2 -90.02 21.02 -10.37
C LYS A 2 -88.56 21.40 -10.09
N THR A 3 -87.98 20.92 -9.06
CA THR A 3 -86.56 21.11 -8.77
C THR A 3 -85.74 20.03 -9.47
N LEU A 4 -84.79 20.42 -10.27
CA LEU A 4 -83.87 19.59 -11.03
C LEU A 4 -82.62 19.33 -10.16
N SER A 5 -82.31 18.10 -9.87
CA SER A 5 -81.11 17.73 -9.11
C SER A 5 -79.98 17.41 -10.10
N LEU A 6 -78.88 18.16 -10.01
CA LEU A 6 -77.65 17.96 -10.82
C LEU A 6 -76.72 16.97 -10.14
N LEU A 7 -76.49 15.84 -10.78
CA LEU A 7 -75.60 14.81 -10.31
C LEU A 7 -74.20 15.06 -10.92
N THR A 8 -73.24 15.48 -10.10
CA THR A 8 -71.85 15.75 -10.58
C THR A 8 -71.04 14.43 -10.42
N LEU A 9 -70.60 13.91 -11.55
CA LEU A 9 -69.79 12.72 -11.65
C LEU A 9 -68.31 13.11 -11.49
N LEU A 10 -67.66 12.77 -10.36
CA LEU A 10 -66.22 12.94 -10.16
C LEU A 10 -65.48 11.76 -10.80
N ILE A 11 -64.78 12.02 -11.90
CA ILE A 11 -63.85 11.08 -12.51
C ILE A 11 -62.48 11.24 -11.78
N ALA A 12 -62.11 10.25 -10.95
CA ALA A 12 -60.81 10.18 -10.35
C ALA A 12 -59.77 9.65 -11.37
N LEU A 13 -58.92 10.53 -11.90
CA LEU A 13 -57.75 10.12 -12.67
C LEU A 13 -56.72 9.46 -11.74
N CYS A 14 -56.62 8.15 -11.78
CA CYS A 14 -55.50 7.40 -11.20
C CYS A 14 -54.26 7.61 -12.08
N SER A 15 -53.41 8.57 -11.72
CA SER A 15 -52.09 8.74 -12.34
C SER A 15 -51.17 7.61 -11.83
N SER A 16 -51.07 6.53 -12.57
CA SER A 16 -50.05 5.51 -12.38
C SER A 16 -48.67 6.13 -12.66
N ARG A 17 -47.96 6.53 -11.59
CA ARG A 17 -46.53 6.84 -11.71
C ARG A 17 -45.82 5.52 -12.03
N LEU A 18 -45.41 5.40 -13.29
CA LEU A 18 -44.36 4.45 -13.68
C LEU A 18 -43.11 4.78 -12.84
N LEU A 19 -42.80 3.98 -11.82
CA LEU A 19 -41.50 3.98 -11.23
C LEU A 19 -40.52 3.58 -12.35
N SER A 20 -39.85 4.57 -12.91
CA SER A 20 -38.67 4.33 -13.74
C SER A 20 -37.67 3.62 -12.87
N ALA A 21 -37.46 2.34 -13.13
CA ALA A 21 -36.34 1.60 -12.53
C ALA A 21 -35.06 2.37 -12.90
N ALA A 22 -34.32 2.84 -11.89
CA ALA A 22 -32.99 3.42 -12.12
C ALA A 22 -32.19 2.41 -12.95
N PRO A 23 -31.45 2.84 -13.98
CA PRO A 23 -30.64 1.93 -14.76
C PRO A 23 -29.73 1.18 -13.79
N LEU A 24 -29.72 -0.16 -13.93
CA LEU A 24 -28.76 -1.00 -13.24
C LEU A 24 -27.38 -0.41 -13.52
N SER A 25 -26.67 0.04 -12.50
CA SER A 25 -25.32 0.56 -12.62
C SER A 25 -24.52 -0.46 -13.42
N GLU A 26 -24.00 -0.06 -14.58
CA GLU A 26 -23.04 -0.89 -15.30
C GLU A 26 -21.97 -1.29 -14.30
N LYS A 27 -21.72 -2.62 -14.18
CA LYS A 27 -20.71 -3.15 -13.27
C LYS A 27 -19.39 -2.46 -13.58
N SER A 28 -18.80 -1.85 -12.59
CA SER A 28 -17.56 -1.12 -12.79
C SER A 28 -16.42 -2.13 -13.08
N ASP A 29 -15.72 -1.95 -14.19
CA ASP A 29 -14.53 -2.73 -14.57
C ASP A 29 -13.24 -2.21 -13.90
N TYR A 30 -13.38 -1.51 -12.77
CA TYR A 30 -12.24 -0.90 -12.09
C TYR A 30 -11.35 -1.93 -11.42
N TRP A 31 -11.96 -2.96 -10.82
CA TRP A 31 -11.26 -3.95 -10.01
C TRP A 31 -11.77 -5.37 -10.30
N PRO A 32 -11.00 -6.43 -9.97
CA PRO A 32 -11.49 -7.80 -10.11
C PRO A 32 -12.71 -8.05 -9.20
N ASP A 33 -13.60 -8.92 -9.68
CA ASP A 33 -14.83 -9.34 -8.98
C ASP A 33 -15.75 -8.18 -8.58
N ASP A 34 -15.80 -7.16 -9.44
CA ASP A 34 -16.61 -5.94 -9.26
C ASP A 34 -16.37 -5.23 -7.91
N ALA A 35 -15.13 -5.32 -7.40
CA ALA A 35 -14.83 -4.65 -6.13
C ALA A 35 -14.95 -3.13 -6.27
N GLN A 36 -15.52 -2.52 -5.24
CA GLN A 36 -15.72 -1.06 -5.17
C GLN A 36 -14.47 -0.34 -4.70
N LEU A 37 -13.73 -0.93 -3.75
CA LEU A 37 -12.50 -0.39 -3.21
C LEU A 37 -11.47 -1.49 -3.01
N VAL A 38 -10.23 -1.22 -3.40
CA VAL A 38 -9.09 -2.07 -3.08
C VAL A 38 -8.25 -1.42 -1.98
N ILE A 39 -7.91 -2.20 -0.97
CA ILE A 39 -6.96 -1.83 0.09
C ILE A 39 -5.68 -2.61 -0.13
N SER A 40 -4.54 -1.91 -0.15
CA SER A 40 -3.22 -2.52 -0.27
C SER A 40 -2.34 -2.12 0.90
N ILE A 41 -1.85 -3.12 1.63
CA ILE A 41 -0.98 -2.91 2.77
C ILE A 41 0.46 -3.21 2.36
N SER A 42 1.36 -2.26 2.62
CA SER A 42 2.81 -2.44 2.53
C SER A 42 3.34 -2.80 3.92
N MET A 43 3.94 -3.97 4.06
CA MET A 43 4.70 -4.37 5.25
C MET A 43 6.18 -4.13 4.97
N GLN A 44 6.83 -3.28 5.76
CA GLN A 44 8.24 -2.96 5.57
C GLN A 44 9.10 -3.99 6.32
N PHE A 45 9.94 -4.72 5.57
CA PHE A 45 10.89 -5.70 6.09
C PHE A 45 12.30 -5.11 6.00
N GLU A 46 12.63 -4.23 6.92
CA GLU A 46 13.83 -3.40 6.86
C GLU A 46 14.65 -3.39 8.15
N ALA A 47 14.08 -3.79 9.27
CA ALA A 47 14.77 -3.79 10.53
C ALA A 47 16.07 -4.64 10.48
N THR A 48 17.08 -4.19 11.19
CA THR A 48 18.47 -4.72 11.19
C THR A 48 19.30 -4.39 9.94
N ALA A 49 18.72 -3.78 8.90
CA ALA A 49 19.47 -3.29 7.75
C ALA A 49 19.98 -1.84 7.89
N GLN A 50 19.63 -1.18 8.98
CA GLN A 50 20.04 0.20 9.28
C GLN A 50 21.54 0.25 9.59
N GLY A 51 22.16 1.39 9.29
CA GLY A 51 23.55 1.65 9.63
C GLY A 51 23.76 1.82 11.14
N SER A 52 24.99 1.61 11.61
CA SER A 52 25.35 1.78 13.03
C SER A 52 25.19 3.24 13.54
N SER A 53 25.09 4.20 12.64
CA SER A 53 24.86 5.62 12.96
C SER A 53 23.36 5.99 13.08
N ASP A 54 22.46 5.06 12.74
CA ASP A 54 21.03 5.31 12.75
C ASP A 54 20.47 5.15 14.17
N ALA A 55 20.23 6.27 14.83
CA ALA A 55 19.75 6.30 16.22
C ALA A 55 18.25 5.94 16.39
N GLY A 56 17.52 5.70 15.29
CA GLY A 56 16.08 5.43 15.35
C GLY A 56 15.30 6.60 15.98
N PRO A 57 14.40 6.34 16.94
CA PRO A 57 13.64 7.38 17.62
C PRO A 57 14.40 8.04 18.78
N PHE A 58 15.66 7.62 19.04
CA PHE A 58 16.45 8.10 20.16
C PHE A 58 17.27 9.33 19.76
N PRO A 59 17.63 10.20 20.69
CA PRO A 59 18.64 11.22 20.45
C PRO A 59 19.93 10.60 19.95
N GLN A 60 20.61 11.29 19.05
CA GLN A 60 21.89 10.83 18.54
C GLN A 60 22.93 10.80 19.69
N ILE A 61 23.64 9.67 19.79
CA ILE A 61 24.69 9.51 20.80
C ILE A 61 25.92 10.35 20.42
N GLU A 62 26.65 10.84 21.42
CA GLU A 62 27.86 11.61 21.22
C GLU A 62 28.97 10.80 20.52
N GLN A 63 29.81 11.48 19.78
CA GLN A 63 30.93 10.84 19.10
C GLN A 63 31.88 10.17 20.10
N GLY A 64 32.27 8.94 19.79
CA GLY A 64 33.16 8.13 20.64
C GLY A 64 32.44 7.18 21.60
N TYR A 65 31.13 7.27 21.70
CA TYR A 65 30.31 6.31 22.47
C TYR A 65 29.63 5.30 21.57
N HIS A 66 29.24 4.19 22.13
CA HIS A 66 28.56 3.11 21.43
C HIS A 66 27.06 3.11 21.76
N ASP A 67 26.22 3.18 20.73
CA ASP A 67 24.77 3.08 20.89
C ASP A 67 24.37 1.61 21.13
N THR A 68 23.90 1.33 22.32
CA THR A 68 23.48 -0.02 22.73
C THR A 68 21.96 -0.21 22.62
N ILE A 69 21.18 0.86 22.45
CA ILE A 69 19.72 0.78 22.48
C ILE A 69 19.08 0.72 21.08
N SER A 70 19.55 1.53 20.13
CA SER A 70 19.00 1.54 18.78
C SER A 70 19.00 0.18 18.09
N PRO A 71 20.07 -0.65 18.18
CA PRO A 71 20.06 -2.00 17.62
C PRO A 71 18.94 -2.89 18.18
N THR A 72 18.63 -2.77 19.48
CA THR A 72 17.56 -3.57 20.11
C THR A 72 16.18 -3.14 19.61
N TRP A 73 15.97 -1.84 19.39
CA TRP A 73 14.74 -1.33 18.82
C TRP A 73 14.52 -1.83 17.38
N TYR A 74 15.57 -1.88 16.57
CA TYR A 74 15.48 -2.47 15.23
C TYR A 74 15.22 -3.98 15.29
N GLN A 75 15.90 -4.71 16.20
CA GLN A 75 15.66 -6.16 16.38
C GLN A 75 14.22 -6.48 16.78
N TYR A 76 13.55 -5.58 17.50
CA TYR A 76 12.14 -5.76 17.85
C TYR A 76 11.26 -6.03 16.61
N GLY A 77 11.53 -5.38 15.49
CA GLY A 77 10.83 -5.60 14.22
C GLY A 77 10.88 -7.06 13.79
N MET A 78 12.06 -7.69 13.90
CA MET A 78 12.24 -9.08 13.48
C MET A 78 11.79 -10.09 14.55
N ASN A 79 12.02 -9.80 15.83
CA ASN A 79 11.70 -10.74 16.91
C ASN A 79 10.21 -10.79 17.23
N GLU A 80 9.53 -9.65 17.17
CA GLU A 80 8.15 -9.49 17.61
C GLU A 80 7.22 -8.91 16.52
N GLY A 81 7.71 -7.89 15.81
CA GLY A 81 6.88 -7.09 14.92
C GLY A 81 6.36 -7.87 13.71
N ILE A 82 7.24 -8.42 12.89
CA ILE A 82 6.85 -9.20 11.71
C ILE A 82 6.02 -10.43 12.10
N PRO A 83 6.42 -11.27 13.07
CA PRO A 83 5.59 -12.40 13.49
C PRO A 83 4.17 -11.99 13.86
N ARG A 84 4.02 -10.94 14.66
CA ARG A 84 2.70 -10.44 15.09
C ARG A 84 1.88 -9.88 13.93
N LEU A 85 2.51 -9.21 12.96
CA LEU A 85 1.84 -8.74 11.75
C LEU A 85 1.40 -9.91 10.87
N LEU A 86 2.25 -10.94 10.70
CA LEU A 86 1.88 -12.13 9.93
C LEU A 86 0.68 -12.85 10.54
N ASP A 87 0.63 -12.99 11.85
CA ASP A 87 -0.51 -13.58 12.55
C ASP A 87 -1.79 -12.74 12.37
N LEU A 88 -1.66 -11.41 12.36
CA LEU A 88 -2.78 -10.51 12.04
C LEU A 88 -3.30 -10.71 10.61
N TRP A 89 -2.40 -10.79 9.63
CA TRP A 89 -2.80 -11.01 8.24
C TRP A 89 -3.48 -12.37 8.04
N ASP A 90 -2.98 -13.41 8.68
CA ASP A 90 -3.58 -14.75 8.63
C ASP A 90 -4.93 -14.81 9.35
N LYS A 91 -5.07 -14.17 10.52
CA LYS A 91 -6.36 -14.01 11.22
C LYS A 91 -7.44 -13.47 10.30
N HIS A 92 -7.08 -12.53 9.46
CA HIS A 92 -8.02 -11.90 8.52
C HIS A 92 -8.03 -12.53 7.13
N ASN A 93 -7.26 -13.58 6.88
CA ASN A 93 -7.09 -14.17 5.56
C ASN A 93 -6.83 -13.11 4.46
N ILE A 94 -5.91 -12.18 4.72
CA ILE A 94 -5.46 -11.18 3.77
C ILE A 94 -4.00 -11.39 3.41
N LYS A 95 -3.61 -10.97 2.21
CA LYS A 95 -2.22 -11.03 1.76
C LYS A 95 -1.73 -9.62 1.43
N VAL A 96 -0.52 -9.33 1.86
CA VAL A 96 0.10 -8.00 1.78
C VAL A 96 1.36 -8.04 0.92
N THR A 97 1.89 -6.87 0.58
CA THR A 97 3.19 -6.74 -0.08
C THR A 97 4.25 -6.43 0.97
N SER A 98 5.28 -7.26 1.07
CA SER A 98 6.43 -7.01 1.92
C SER A 98 7.55 -6.36 1.11
N HIS A 99 7.89 -5.11 1.42
CA HIS A 99 9.04 -4.41 0.84
C HIS A 99 10.28 -4.81 1.64
N MET A 100 11.17 -5.54 1.00
CA MET A 100 12.31 -6.18 1.66
C MET A 100 13.63 -5.49 1.28
N VAL A 101 14.36 -5.02 2.29
CA VAL A 101 15.76 -4.61 2.13
C VAL A 101 16.62 -5.88 2.04
N GLY A 102 17.44 -6.02 1.00
CA GLY A 102 18.23 -7.23 0.77
C GLY A 102 19.10 -7.61 1.98
N ARG A 103 19.71 -6.62 2.64
CA ARG A 103 20.49 -6.86 3.86
C ARG A 103 19.67 -7.40 5.03
N ALA A 104 18.43 -6.95 5.19
CA ALA A 104 17.52 -7.47 6.21
C ALA A 104 17.17 -8.95 5.94
N VAL A 105 16.98 -9.31 4.67
CA VAL A 105 16.75 -10.69 4.22
C VAL A 105 17.98 -11.57 4.49
N GLU A 106 19.20 -11.08 4.20
CA GLU A 106 20.44 -11.80 4.52
C GLU A 106 20.55 -12.13 6.01
N LEU A 107 20.17 -11.19 6.86
CA LEU A 107 20.28 -11.32 8.32
C LEU A 107 19.14 -12.15 8.94
N ASN A 108 17.96 -12.18 8.27
CA ASN A 108 16.76 -12.85 8.79
C ASN A 108 16.12 -13.79 7.74
N PRO A 109 16.87 -14.75 7.18
CA PRO A 109 16.43 -15.55 6.04
C PRO A 109 15.21 -16.44 6.35
N VAL A 110 15.12 -16.97 7.57
CA VAL A 110 14.01 -17.82 8.00
C VAL A 110 12.70 -17.03 7.99
N LEU A 111 12.73 -15.84 8.58
CA LEU A 111 11.54 -14.96 8.65
C LEU A 111 11.14 -14.43 7.25
N ALA A 112 12.11 -14.06 6.41
CA ALA A 112 11.85 -13.64 5.04
C ALA A 112 11.18 -14.76 4.22
N LYS A 113 11.63 -15.99 4.37
CA LYS A 113 11.01 -17.18 3.76
C LYS A 113 9.59 -17.41 4.29
N GLU A 114 9.38 -17.23 5.59
CA GLU A 114 8.06 -17.36 6.22
C GLU A 114 7.04 -16.36 5.65
N VAL A 115 7.42 -15.10 5.46
CA VAL A 115 6.57 -14.09 4.81
C VAL A 115 6.02 -14.61 3.48
N VAL A 116 6.86 -15.11 2.60
CA VAL A 116 6.45 -15.61 1.29
C VAL A 116 5.67 -16.93 1.39
N SER A 117 6.07 -17.84 2.28
CA SER A 117 5.35 -19.11 2.48
C SER A 117 3.92 -18.93 2.97
N ARG A 118 3.64 -17.84 3.69
CA ARG A 118 2.28 -17.43 4.09
C ARG A 118 1.52 -16.72 2.95
N GLY A 119 2.09 -16.62 1.74
CA GLY A 119 1.42 -16.08 0.53
C GLY A 119 1.53 -14.59 0.34
N HIS A 120 2.36 -13.90 1.11
CA HIS A 120 2.63 -12.47 0.90
C HIS A 120 3.62 -12.26 -0.26
N GLU A 121 3.59 -11.10 -0.87
CA GLU A 121 4.53 -10.73 -1.92
C GLU A 121 5.86 -10.28 -1.30
N ALA A 122 6.98 -10.74 -1.87
CA ALA A 122 8.28 -10.11 -1.68
C ALA A 122 8.53 -9.06 -2.77
N SER A 123 8.64 -7.79 -2.38
CA SER A 123 8.95 -6.65 -3.24
C SER A 123 10.30 -6.05 -2.84
N GLY A 124 11.02 -5.42 -3.77
CA GLY A 124 12.34 -4.86 -3.52
C GLY A 124 12.31 -3.53 -2.75
N HIS A 125 13.32 -3.32 -1.89
CA HIS A 125 13.53 -2.06 -1.18
C HIS A 125 15.02 -1.64 -1.13
N GLY A 126 15.78 -2.01 -2.18
CA GLY A 126 17.21 -1.81 -2.25
C GLY A 126 18.01 -2.87 -1.47
N GLN A 127 19.34 -2.82 -1.58
CA GLN A 127 20.23 -3.78 -0.93
C GLN A 127 20.49 -3.43 0.53
N THR A 128 20.65 -2.15 0.81
CA THR A 128 20.94 -1.59 2.13
C THR A 128 20.00 -0.41 2.40
N TRP A 129 19.89 -0.03 3.67
CA TRP A 129 19.11 1.14 4.07
C TRP A 129 19.89 2.44 3.77
N THR A 130 20.06 2.72 2.47
CA THR A 130 20.83 3.88 1.98
C THR A 130 20.14 4.55 0.80
N PRO A 131 20.31 5.89 0.62
CA PRO A 131 19.68 6.62 -0.45
C PRO A 131 20.17 6.20 -1.84
N GLN A 132 19.27 5.70 -2.70
CA GLN A 132 19.61 5.36 -4.08
C GLN A 132 19.90 6.59 -4.92
N TYR A 133 19.26 7.72 -4.64
CA TYR A 133 19.42 8.97 -5.39
C TYR A 133 20.85 9.56 -5.36
N SER A 134 21.68 9.14 -4.40
CA SER A 134 23.08 9.56 -4.27
C SER A 134 24.09 8.57 -4.86
N MET A 135 23.63 7.43 -5.36
CA MET A 135 24.49 6.41 -5.94
C MET A 135 24.90 6.75 -7.38
N ALA A 136 26.12 6.37 -7.77
CA ALA A 136 26.48 6.31 -9.19
C ALA A 136 25.59 5.25 -9.88
N VAL A 137 25.29 5.42 -11.16
CA VAL A 137 24.34 4.58 -11.91
C VAL A 137 24.69 3.10 -11.85
N GLU A 138 25.97 2.75 -11.93
CA GLU A 138 26.42 1.33 -11.86
C GLU A 138 26.27 0.76 -10.44
N GLN A 139 26.47 1.56 -9.41
CA GLN A 139 26.25 1.16 -8.02
C GLN A 139 24.76 0.95 -7.75
N GLU A 140 23.92 1.85 -8.25
CA GLU A 140 22.47 1.73 -8.14
C GLU A 140 21.97 0.46 -8.83
N ARG A 141 22.39 0.19 -10.06
CA ARG A 141 22.10 -1.05 -10.80
C ARG A 141 22.53 -2.31 -10.03
N ALA A 142 23.78 -2.33 -9.57
CA ALA A 142 24.32 -3.46 -8.81
C ALA A 142 23.56 -3.70 -7.50
N SER A 143 23.12 -2.64 -6.83
CA SER A 143 22.30 -2.72 -5.63
C SER A 143 20.94 -3.39 -5.90
N TYR A 144 20.27 -3.04 -6.99
CA TYR A 144 19.00 -3.66 -7.37
C TYR A 144 19.14 -5.14 -7.74
N ILE A 145 20.15 -5.48 -8.54
CA ILE A 145 20.45 -6.87 -8.91
C ILE A 145 20.72 -7.70 -7.65
N LYS A 146 21.66 -7.24 -6.81
CA LYS A 146 22.02 -7.96 -5.59
C LYS A 146 20.85 -8.17 -4.67
N SER A 147 20.03 -7.13 -4.46
CA SER A 147 18.82 -7.22 -3.63
C SER A 147 17.83 -8.25 -4.20
N ALA A 148 17.54 -8.18 -5.50
CA ALA A 148 16.62 -9.10 -6.15
C ALA A 148 17.10 -10.55 -6.06
N ASP A 149 18.38 -10.80 -6.31
CA ASP A 149 18.99 -12.14 -6.27
C ASP A 149 18.97 -12.74 -4.85
N ILE A 150 19.22 -11.93 -3.82
CA ILE A 150 19.16 -12.38 -2.43
C ILE A 150 17.72 -12.71 -2.03
N ILE A 151 16.76 -11.83 -2.34
CA ILE A 151 15.35 -12.06 -2.05
C ILE A 151 14.89 -13.36 -2.74
N GLU A 152 15.18 -13.53 -4.02
CA GLU A 152 14.82 -14.73 -4.77
C GLU A 152 15.48 -15.99 -4.20
N LYS A 153 16.78 -15.93 -3.92
CA LYS A 153 17.52 -17.07 -3.34
C LYS A 153 16.93 -17.54 -2.02
N VAL A 154 16.52 -16.61 -1.16
CA VAL A 154 16.02 -16.92 0.19
C VAL A 154 14.57 -17.33 0.16
N THR A 155 13.73 -16.61 -0.59
CA THR A 155 12.27 -16.75 -0.53
C THR A 155 11.69 -17.60 -1.66
N GLY A 156 12.44 -17.83 -2.74
CA GLY A 156 11.95 -18.45 -3.97
C GLY A 156 11.12 -17.51 -4.85
N MET A 157 10.97 -16.23 -4.47
CA MET A 157 10.20 -15.22 -5.20
C MET A 157 11.10 -14.08 -5.65
N ARG A 158 11.26 -13.92 -6.98
CA ARG A 158 11.94 -12.73 -7.52
C ARG A 158 11.04 -11.52 -7.40
N PRO A 159 11.50 -10.39 -6.81
CA PRO A 159 10.70 -9.20 -6.68
C PRO A 159 10.39 -8.58 -8.04
N VAL A 160 9.15 -8.16 -8.22
CA VAL A 160 8.66 -7.46 -9.43
C VAL A 160 8.21 -6.05 -9.14
N GLY A 161 8.20 -5.64 -7.90
CA GLY A 161 7.87 -4.30 -7.43
C GLY A 161 9.01 -3.67 -6.66
N PHE A 162 8.99 -2.35 -6.54
CA PHE A 162 10.04 -1.60 -5.88
C PHE A 162 9.50 -0.43 -5.06
N ASN A 163 10.17 -0.20 -3.91
CA ASN A 163 10.07 1.01 -3.10
C ASN A 163 11.47 1.61 -2.89
N ALA A 164 11.65 2.87 -3.25
CA ALA A 164 12.90 3.57 -3.02
C ALA A 164 13.06 4.02 -1.56
N PHE A 165 14.28 4.21 -1.12
CA PHE A 165 14.61 4.82 0.17
C PHE A 165 13.91 6.18 0.31
N TRP A 166 13.04 6.31 1.32
CA TRP A 166 12.21 7.51 1.50
C TRP A 166 11.45 7.94 0.24
N MET A 167 11.07 7.00 -0.63
CA MET A 167 10.37 7.25 -1.90
C MET A 167 11.14 8.17 -2.86
N ARG A 168 12.45 8.30 -2.69
CA ARG A 168 13.28 9.23 -3.46
C ARG A 168 14.11 8.51 -4.52
N HIS A 169 13.78 8.79 -5.75
CA HIS A 169 14.46 8.25 -6.92
C HIS A 169 15.71 9.04 -7.29
N SER A 170 16.69 8.37 -7.90
CA SER A 170 17.61 8.98 -8.81
C SER A 170 16.94 9.25 -10.16
N LYS A 171 17.60 9.97 -11.04
CA LYS A 171 17.15 10.13 -12.43
C LYS A 171 17.14 8.81 -13.22
N ASN A 172 17.87 7.79 -12.75
CA ASN A 172 18.05 6.51 -13.44
C ASN A 172 17.14 5.42 -12.89
N THR A 173 16.61 5.56 -11.66
CA THR A 173 15.91 4.50 -10.92
C THR A 173 14.86 3.78 -11.76
N LEU A 174 13.91 4.51 -12.35
CA LEU A 174 12.80 3.88 -13.07
C LEU A 174 13.26 3.16 -14.34
N THR A 175 14.23 3.71 -15.05
CA THR A 175 14.86 3.07 -16.21
C THR A 175 15.55 1.78 -15.82
N LEU A 176 16.36 1.80 -14.77
CA LEU A 176 17.06 0.62 -14.27
C LEU A 176 16.07 -0.47 -13.82
N LEU A 177 15.04 -0.10 -13.08
CA LEU A 177 14.02 -1.05 -12.64
C LEU A 177 13.31 -1.72 -13.81
N GLN A 178 12.89 -0.94 -14.82
CA GLN A 178 12.23 -1.48 -16.01
C GLN A 178 13.15 -2.44 -16.80
N GLU A 179 14.42 -2.09 -16.99
CA GLU A 179 15.43 -2.91 -17.64
C GLU A 179 15.69 -4.23 -16.89
N LEU A 180 15.60 -4.22 -15.56
CA LEU A 180 15.79 -5.39 -14.70
C LEU A 180 14.52 -6.24 -14.53
N GLY A 181 13.43 -5.89 -15.23
CA GLY A 181 12.21 -6.68 -15.26
C GLY A 181 11.23 -6.39 -14.11
N PHE A 182 11.41 -5.33 -13.35
CA PHE A 182 10.39 -4.85 -12.45
C PHE A 182 9.18 -4.34 -13.25
N ILE A 183 7.98 -4.55 -12.75
CA ILE A 183 6.74 -4.17 -13.45
C ILE A 183 6.04 -2.98 -12.81
N TYR A 184 6.36 -2.64 -11.55
CA TYR A 184 5.79 -1.51 -10.86
C TYR A 184 6.74 -0.90 -9.83
N HIS A 185 6.47 0.35 -9.46
CA HIS A 185 7.00 1.02 -8.27
C HIS A 185 5.87 1.66 -7.48
N ILE A 186 6.17 2.10 -6.24
CA ILE A 186 5.17 2.69 -5.35
C ILE A 186 5.42 4.16 -5.03
N ASP A 187 6.52 4.72 -5.48
CA ASP A 187 7.06 6.00 -5.02
C ASP A 187 6.45 7.20 -5.75
N ASP A 188 5.11 7.19 -5.85
CA ASP A 188 4.32 8.30 -6.37
C ASP A 188 3.06 8.46 -5.51
N LEU A 189 2.86 9.66 -4.97
CA LEU A 189 1.79 9.98 -4.03
C LEU A 189 0.69 10.84 -4.66
N SER A 190 0.68 10.97 -5.98
CA SER A 190 -0.15 11.95 -6.68
C SER A 190 -1.59 11.50 -6.90
N ARG A 191 -1.92 10.21 -6.65
CA ARG A 191 -3.23 9.64 -6.91
C ARG A 191 -3.67 8.64 -5.86
N ASP A 192 -4.98 8.47 -5.71
CA ASP A 192 -5.62 7.41 -4.94
C ASP A 192 -6.08 6.24 -5.84
N GLU A 193 -5.39 6.04 -6.94
CA GLU A 193 -5.59 4.94 -7.89
C GLU A 193 -4.28 4.59 -8.59
N PRO A 194 -4.09 3.35 -9.08
CA PRO A 194 -2.94 3.02 -9.89
C PRO A 194 -2.91 3.82 -11.18
N SER A 195 -1.71 4.07 -11.67
CA SER A 195 -1.48 4.82 -12.90
C SER A 195 -0.31 4.25 -13.69
N PHE A 196 -0.09 4.76 -14.89
CA PHE A 196 1.13 4.53 -15.65
C PHE A 196 2.05 5.76 -15.60
N THR A 197 3.34 5.53 -15.58
CA THR A 197 4.35 6.55 -15.87
C THR A 197 5.18 6.11 -17.07
N PRO A 198 5.46 7.00 -18.05
CA PRO A 198 6.29 6.63 -19.18
C PRO A 198 7.75 6.49 -18.76
N VAL A 199 8.36 5.34 -19.07
CA VAL A 199 9.78 5.04 -18.89
C VAL A 199 10.29 4.47 -20.21
N ASN A 200 11.30 5.09 -20.82
CA ASN A 200 11.82 4.71 -22.15
C ASN A 200 10.70 4.53 -23.20
N ASN A 201 9.74 5.45 -23.24
CA ASN A 201 8.56 5.42 -24.10
C ASN A 201 7.64 4.18 -23.92
N LYS A 202 7.76 3.45 -22.80
CA LYS A 202 6.88 2.34 -22.43
C LYS A 202 6.17 2.65 -21.13
N PRO A 203 4.93 2.17 -20.94
CA PRO A 203 4.24 2.34 -19.67
C PRO A 203 4.93 1.51 -18.58
N PHE A 204 5.09 2.11 -17.39
CA PHE A 204 5.54 1.46 -16.18
C PHE A 204 4.48 1.71 -15.09
N VAL A 205 4.09 0.69 -14.34
CA VAL A 205 2.97 0.82 -13.41
C VAL A 205 3.39 1.56 -12.15
N VAL A 206 2.54 2.47 -11.71
CA VAL A 206 2.57 3.06 -10.38
C VAL A 206 1.45 2.42 -9.56
N VAL A 207 1.79 1.74 -8.47
CA VAL A 207 0.82 1.35 -7.44
C VAL A 207 1.07 2.29 -6.25
N PRO A 208 0.26 3.35 -6.07
CA PRO A 208 0.64 4.44 -5.18
C PRO A 208 0.85 3.97 -3.74
N TYR A 209 1.90 4.50 -3.12
CA TYR A 209 2.16 4.39 -1.69
C TYR A 209 1.29 5.38 -0.91
N THR A 210 1.62 5.60 0.34
CA THR A 210 0.93 6.60 1.17
C THR A 210 1.91 7.34 2.06
N PHE A 211 1.68 8.63 2.25
CA PHE A 211 2.29 9.41 3.31
C PHE A 211 1.32 9.58 4.49
N ARG A 212 0.02 9.67 4.18
CA ARG A 212 -1.04 9.87 5.19
C ARG A 212 -1.18 8.68 6.13
N ASN A 213 -1.21 7.46 5.58
CA ASN A 213 -1.37 6.21 6.32
C ASN A 213 -0.04 5.47 6.51
N ASN A 214 1.05 6.23 6.56
CA ASN A 214 2.38 5.70 6.85
C ASN A 214 2.65 5.80 8.34
N ASP A 215 2.78 4.66 9.01
CA ASP A 215 2.94 4.57 10.45
C ASP A 215 4.20 5.27 10.98
N ILE A 216 5.32 5.27 10.23
CA ILE A 216 6.53 5.98 10.64
C ILE A 216 6.32 7.48 10.74
N VAL A 217 5.42 8.04 9.89
CA VAL A 217 5.07 9.46 9.93
C VAL A 217 4.07 9.73 11.06
N ARG A 218 3.13 8.80 11.29
CA ARG A 218 2.00 8.98 12.22
C ARG A 218 2.34 8.63 13.66
N TYR A 219 3.40 7.90 13.90
CA TYR A 219 3.77 7.46 15.26
C TYR A 219 5.11 8.02 15.75
N SER A 220 5.74 8.91 15.00
CA SER A 220 7.02 9.51 15.37
C SER A 220 7.03 11.03 15.20
N GLY A 221 7.96 11.68 15.90
CA GLY A 221 8.15 13.12 15.83
C GLY A 221 7.00 13.95 16.44
N SER A 222 6.93 15.21 16.08
CA SER A 222 5.95 16.18 16.60
C SER A 222 4.51 15.94 16.16
N THR A 223 4.30 15.08 15.16
CA THR A 223 2.98 14.71 14.65
C THR A 223 2.52 13.34 15.14
N ALA A 224 3.18 12.80 16.18
CA ALA A 224 2.86 11.49 16.73
C ALA A 224 1.41 11.41 17.22
N MET A 225 0.75 10.33 16.86
CA MET A 225 -0.66 10.05 17.19
C MET A 225 -0.76 8.82 18.10
N THR A 226 -1.83 8.77 18.88
CA THR A 226 -2.21 7.52 19.54
C THR A 226 -2.71 6.50 18.51
N ALA A 227 -2.61 5.22 18.84
CA ALA A 227 -3.15 4.15 17.97
C ALA A 227 -4.65 4.33 17.70
N ARG A 228 -5.41 4.85 18.68
CA ARG A 228 -6.84 5.12 18.53
C ARG A 228 -7.12 6.28 17.56
N ALA A 229 -6.35 7.36 17.62
CA ALA A 229 -6.49 8.48 16.69
C ALA A 229 -6.14 8.05 15.26
N TYR A 230 -5.09 7.27 15.10
CA TYR A 230 -4.72 6.70 13.80
C TYR A 230 -5.80 5.77 13.23
N LEU A 231 -6.40 4.91 14.07
CA LEU A 231 -7.54 4.07 13.66
C LEU A 231 -8.70 4.92 13.14
N GLN A 232 -9.00 6.06 13.80
CA GLN A 232 -10.08 6.93 13.34
C GLN A 232 -9.76 7.56 11.99
N GLU A 233 -8.53 8.06 11.78
CA GLU A 233 -8.11 8.58 10.46
C GLU A 233 -8.19 7.53 9.35
N LEU A 234 -7.80 6.26 9.64
CA LEU A 234 -7.93 5.19 8.67
C LEU A 234 -9.40 4.95 8.27
N LYS A 235 -10.33 5.01 9.23
CA LYS A 235 -11.76 4.85 8.95
C LYS A 235 -12.32 6.02 8.15
N ASP A 236 -11.97 7.25 8.51
CA ASP A 236 -12.43 8.45 7.82
C ASP A 236 -11.95 8.49 6.37
N GLU A 237 -10.68 8.16 6.10
CA GLU A 237 -10.16 8.04 4.73
C GLU A 237 -10.83 6.91 3.96
N PHE A 238 -11.03 5.76 4.61
CA PHE A 238 -11.74 4.64 4.03
C PHE A 238 -13.15 5.02 3.57
N ASP A 239 -13.92 5.69 4.43
CA ASP A 239 -15.31 6.07 4.14
C ASP A 239 -15.43 6.97 2.90
N VAL A 240 -14.51 7.94 2.77
CA VAL A 240 -14.45 8.82 1.60
C VAL A 240 -14.10 8.03 0.34
N LEU A 241 -13.02 7.23 0.37
CA LEU A 241 -12.58 6.46 -0.79
C LEU A 241 -13.60 5.38 -1.19
N TYR A 242 -14.26 4.76 -0.22
CA TYR A 242 -15.32 3.79 -0.47
C TYR A 242 -16.53 4.44 -1.16
N ALA A 243 -16.96 5.63 -0.70
CA ALA A 243 -18.03 6.37 -1.35
C ALA A 243 -17.67 6.76 -2.79
N GLU A 244 -16.46 7.26 -3.02
CA GLU A 244 -15.94 7.61 -4.34
C GLU A 244 -15.80 6.40 -5.28
N GLY A 245 -15.52 5.23 -4.74
CA GLY A 245 -15.36 3.97 -5.47
C GLY A 245 -16.59 3.54 -6.26
N LYS A 246 -17.76 4.09 -5.96
CA LYS A 246 -19.00 3.90 -6.74
C LYS A 246 -18.95 4.51 -8.15
N HIS A 247 -18.13 5.54 -8.33
CA HIS A 247 -18.12 6.36 -9.53
C HIS A 247 -16.78 6.42 -10.26
N ARG A 248 -15.71 5.99 -9.62
CA ARG A 248 -14.35 5.99 -10.17
C ARG A 248 -13.47 4.97 -9.46
N ARG A 249 -12.37 4.56 -10.10
CA ARG A 249 -11.40 3.68 -9.46
C ARG A 249 -10.81 4.35 -8.23
N ARG A 250 -10.79 3.61 -7.10
CA ARG A 250 -10.15 4.05 -5.86
C ARG A 250 -9.40 2.90 -5.21
N MET A 251 -8.27 3.22 -4.62
CA MET A 251 -7.56 2.33 -3.72
C MET A 251 -7.10 3.09 -2.47
N MET A 252 -7.01 2.36 -1.37
CA MET A 252 -6.42 2.85 -0.13
C MET A 252 -5.09 2.13 0.11
N SER A 253 -4.03 2.89 0.36
CA SER A 253 -2.73 2.35 0.74
C SER A 253 -2.46 2.57 2.22
N ILE A 254 -1.91 1.54 2.88
CA ILE A 254 -1.47 1.58 4.28
C ILE A 254 -0.03 1.09 4.33
N SER A 255 0.81 1.72 5.14
CA SER A 255 2.18 1.28 5.39
C SER A 255 2.36 0.88 6.84
N ALA A 256 2.93 -0.30 7.05
CA ALA A 256 3.17 -0.93 8.34
C ALA A 256 4.66 -1.31 8.47
N HIS A 257 5.43 -0.50 9.20
CA HIS A 257 6.83 -0.83 9.49
C HIS A 257 6.91 -1.88 10.60
N ASP A 258 7.80 -2.83 10.41
CA ASP A 258 8.02 -3.98 11.27
C ASP A 258 8.08 -3.62 12.77
N ARG A 259 8.96 -2.69 13.14
CA ARG A 259 9.21 -2.25 14.53
C ARG A 259 8.21 -1.21 15.04
N ILE A 260 7.32 -0.69 14.19
CA ILE A 260 6.35 0.34 14.53
C ILE A 260 4.94 -0.24 14.58
N ALA A 261 4.36 -0.59 13.42
CA ALA A 261 3.03 -1.18 13.35
C ALA A 261 2.95 -2.53 14.07
N GLY A 262 4.05 -3.29 14.15
CA GLY A 262 4.13 -4.57 14.86
C GLY A 262 4.03 -4.48 16.39
N THR A 263 3.94 -3.28 16.98
CA THR A 263 3.74 -3.12 18.43
C THR A 263 2.28 -3.43 18.84
N PRO A 264 2.03 -3.94 20.07
CA PRO A 264 0.71 -4.46 20.45
C PRO A 264 -0.46 -3.48 20.23
N ALA A 265 -0.33 -2.23 20.68
CA ALA A 265 -1.40 -1.25 20.56
C ALA A 265 -1.71 -0.89 19.09
N ARG A 266 -0.70 -0.90 18.22
CA ARG A 266 -0.82 -0.54 16.81
C ARG A 266 -1.35 -1.69 15.97
N VAL A 267 -0.94 -2.93 16.29
CA VAL A 267 -1.57 -4.13 15.71
C VAL A 267 -3.06 -4.17 16.04
N LYS A 268 -3.45 -3.83 17.30
CA LYS A 268 -4.87 -3.73 17.67
C LYS A 268 -5.63 -2.72 16.82
N ALA A 269 -5.03 -1.56 16.53
CA ALA A 269 -5.65 -0.55 15.65
C ALA A 269 -5.82 -1.06 14.21
N LEU A 270 -4.82 -1.77 13.67
CA LEU A 270 -4.93 -2.39 12.34
C LEU A 270 -5.97 -3.51 12.32
N ASP A 271 -6.04 -4.33 13.38
CA ASP A 271 -7.05 -5.37 13.54
C ASP A 271 -8.48 -4.78 13.47
N ASP A 272 -8.72 -3.72 14.26
CA ASP A 272 -10.01 -3.05 14.29
C ASP A 272 -10.37 -2.38 12.96
N PHE A 273 -9.37 -1.81 12.27
CA PHE A 273 -9.56 -1.24 10.95
C PHE A 273 -9.93 -2.30 9.90
N ILE A 274 -9.22 -3.43 9.87
CA ILE A 274 -9.49 -4.51 8.90
C ILE A 274 -10.90 -5.07 9.13
N GLN A 275 -11.29 -5.27 10.40
CA GLN A 275 -12.65 -5.70 10.73
C GLN A 275 -13.70 -4.69 10.23
N TYR A 276 -13.46 -3.40 10.46
CA TYR A 276 -14.32 -2.33 9.96
C TYR A 276 -14.46 -2.35 8.44
N ALA A 277 -13.34 -2.37 7.72
CA ALA A 277 -13.34 -2.36 6.26
C ALA A 277 -14.08 -3.59 5.67
N LYS A 278 -13.92 -4.76 6.29
CA LYS A 278 -14.57 -6.01 5.86
C LYS A 278 -16.08 -6.07 6.07
N GLN A 279 -16.67 -5.18 6.85
CA GLN A 279 -18.12 -5.04 6.97
C GLN A 279 -18.76 -4.39 5.73
N HIS A 280 -17.96 -3.82 4.84
CA HIS A 280 -18.43 -3.13 3.65
C HIS A 280 -18.34 -4.05 2.41
N ALA A 281 -19.45 -4.16 1.68
CA ALA A 281 -19.52 -5.00 0.48
C ALA A 281 -18.55 -4.48 -0.61
N GLY A 282 -17.96 -5.38 -1.38
CA GLY A 282 -17.07 -5.00 -2.49
C GLY A 282 -15.71 -4.44 -2.06
N VAL A 283 -15.28 -4.64 -0.80
CA VAL A 283 -13.91 -4.31 -0.36
C VAL A 283 -13.00 -5.49 -0.57
N LYS A 284 -11.84 -5.27 -1.20
CA LYS A 284 -10.80 -6.28 -1.41
C LYS A 284 -9.47 -5.82 -0.86
N PHE A 285 -8.76 -6.75 -0.22
CA PHE A 285 -7.34 -6.58 0.11
C PHE A 285 -6.51 -7.25 -0.98
N MET A 286 -5.58 -6.49 -1.59
CA MET A 286 -4.76 -7.01 -2.69
C MET A 286 -3.28 -6.67 -2.50
N ARG A 287 -2.43 -7.64 -2.86
CA ARG A 287 -1.00 -7.41 -3.02
C ARG A 287 -0.76 -6.47 -4.21
N LYS A 288 0.33 -5.71 -4.15
CA LYS A 288 0.64 -4.72 -5.18
C LYS A 288 1.00 -5.34 -6.53
N ASP A 289 1.65 -6.50 -6.56
CA ASP A 289 1.91 -7.24 -7.80
C ASP A 289 0.62 -7.64 -8.52
N ASN A 290 -0.41 -8.06 -7.77
CA ASN A 290 -1.72 -8.38 -8.34
C ASN A 290 -2.43 -7.14 -8.87
N ILE A 291 -2.32 -6.01 -8.16
CA ILE A 291 -2.84 -4.72 -8.65
C ILE A 291 -2.14 -4.33 -9.95
N ALA A 292 -0.80 -4.37 -9.97
CA ALA A 292 -0.02 -4.01 -11.15
C ALA A 292 -0.39 -4.88 -12.37
N ARG A 293 -0.45 -6.20 -12.20
CA ARG A 293 -0.85 -7.14 -13.27
C ARG A 293 -2.28 -6.89 -13.75
N TRP A 294 -3.21 -6.57 -12.84
CA TRP A 294 -4.58 -6.21 -13.22
C TRP A 294 -4.60 -4.97 -14.10
N ILE A 295 -3.91 -3.91 -13.69
CA ILE A 295 -3.84 -2.65 -14.43
C ILE A 295 -3.19 -2.82 -15.80
N MET A 296 -2.11 -3.60 -15.88
CA MET A 296 -1.46 -3.93 -17.17
C MET A 296 -2.41 -4.68 -18.10
N LYS A 297 -3.16 -5.65 -17.58
CA LYS A 297 -4.13 -6.43 -18.37
C LYS A 297 -5.28 -5.56 -18.89
N LYS A 298 -5.80 -4.65 -18.07
CA LYS A 298 -6.93 -3.78 -18.42
C LYS A 298 -6.51 -2.58 -19.25
N ASN A 299 -5.32 -2.08 -19.09
CA ASN A 299 -4.75 -0.92 -19.78
C ASN A 299 -5.66 0.32 -19.75
N ASN A 300 -6.40 0.51 -18.65
CA ASN A 300 -7.41 1.56 -18.50
C ASN A 300 -7.12 2.53 -17.32
N ALA A 301 -5.89 2.55 -16.84
CA ALA A 301 -5.45 3.48 -15.81
C ALA A 301 -4.95 4.80 -16.40
N PRO A 302 -5.05 5.93 -15.67
CA PRO A 302 -4.51 7.20 -16.10
C PRO A 302 -2.99 7.15 -16.28
N THR A 303 -2.46 7.96 -17.18
CA THR A 303 -1.02 8.15 -17.36
C THR A 303 -0.57 9.42 -16.66
N ASN A 304 0.40 9.31 -15.77
CA ASN A 304 1.06 10.46 -15.17
C ASN A 304 2.09 11.04 -16.14
N PRO A 305 2.36 12.36 -16.10
CA PRO A 305 3.44 12.93 -16.89
C PRO A 305 4.78 12.30 -16.51
N ALA A 306 5.71 12.26 -17.48
CA ALA A 306 7.07 11.83 -17.21
C ALA A 306 7.70 12.74 -16.14
N ARG A 307 8.44 12.12 -15.20
CA ARG A 307 9.18 12.89 -14.20
C ARG A 307 10.34 13.61 -14.87
N THR A 308 10.45 14.90 -14.63
CA THR A 308 11.60 15.72 -15.05
C THR A 308 12.53 15.91 -13.86
N PHE A 309 13.81 15.59 -14.06
CA PHE A 309 14.87 15.88 -13.10
C PHE A 309 15.63 17.11 -13.60
N LYS A 310 15.64 18.17 -12.81
CA LYS A 310 16.46 19.36 -13.08
C LYS A 310 17.87 19.18 -12.55
#